data_4d264a3bf710969749d5ba4aa2549ec6
#
_entry.id   4d264a3bf710969749d5ba4aa2549ec6
#
_cell.length_a   1.000
_cell.length_b   1.000
_cell.length_c   1.000
_cell.angle_alpha   90.00
_cell.angle_beta   90.00
_cell.angle_gamma   90.00
#
_symmetry.space_group_name_H-M   'P 1'
#
loop_
_entity.id
_entity.type
_entity.pdbx_description
1 polymer ?
#
loop_
_entity_poly.entity_id
_entity_poly.type
_entity_poly.pdbx_seq_one_letter_code
_entity_poly.pdbx_strand_id
1 'polypeptide(L)'
;MAAGSAALIFSCASASAIESNYKASSTSSADTVWSKVGGFCGIANWHPAVAKCELSHGNKIRTLSLKGGGTIVERLLRWNNKGKNYTYMILSSPLPVTSYVSTIKVVAKGTGSEVGWTGKYKAKKGTSDADAKKVIDGIYKAGVDVLAQ
;
A
#
# COMPACT_ATOMS: atom_id res chain seq x y z
N MET A 1 60.02 -7.46 -11.96
CA MET A 1 58.69 -7.38 -12.63
C MET A 1 57.66 -7.75 -11.56
N ALA A 2 56.95 -6.76 -11.04
CA ALA A 2 55.91 -6.97 -10.05
C ALA A 2 54.56 -6.78 -10.73
N ALA A 3 53.77 -7.84 -10.85
CA ALA A 3 52.40 -7.79 -11.38
C ALA A 3 51.45 -7.42 -10.25
N GLY A 4 50.92 -6.22 -10.29
CA GLY A 4 49.89 -5.77 -9.37
C GLY A 4 48.51 -6.25 -9.83
N SER A 5 47.91 -7.18 -9.06
CA SER A 5 46.50 -7.56 -9.26
C SER A 5 45.58 -6.51 -8.68
N ALA A 6 44.90 -5.78 -9.53
CA ALA A 6 43.81 -4.89 -9.11
C ALA A 6 42.56 -5.73 -8.81
N ALA A 7 42.19 -5.81 -7.55
CA ALA A 7 40.93 -6.43 -7.11
C ALA A 7 39.79 -5.44 -7.37
N LEU A 8 38.91 -5.75 -8.31
CA LEU A 8 37.64 -5.04 -8.52
C LEU A 8 36.69 -5.39 -7.37
N ILE A 9 36.49 -4.45 -6.45
CA ILE A 9 35.49 -4.57 -5.41
C ILE A 9 34.13 -4.21 -6.04
N PHE A 10 33.31 -5.23 -6.35
CA PHE A 10 31.91 -5.05 -6.68
C PHE A 10 31.17 -4.66 -5.41
N SER A 11 30.88 -3.37 -5.25
CA SER A 11 29.96 -2.89 -4.22
C SER A 11 28.53 -3.26 -4.64
N CYS A 12 27.97 -4.33 -4.07
CA CYS A 12 26.53 -4.59 -4.14
C CYS A 12 25.82 -3.53 -3.30
N ALA A 13 25.41 -2.43 -3.94
CA ALA A 13 24.47 -1.51 -3.33
C ALA A 13 23.14 -2.26 -3.13
N SER A 14 22.83 -2.64 -1.90
CA SER A 14 21.50 -3.15 -1.54
C SER A 14 20.50 -2.01 -1.79
N ALA A 15 19.57 -2.20 -2.73
CA ALA A 15 18.50 -1.25 -2.97
C ALA A 15 17.72 -1.05 -1.66
N SER A 16 17.77 0.16 -1.11
CA SER A 16 17.06 0.57 0.09
C SER A 16 15.56 0.46 -0.12
N ALA A 17 14.78 0.08 0.90
CA ALA A 17 13.33 0.07 0.82
C ALA A 17 12.82 1.51 0.68
N ILE A 18 11.89 1.72 -0.25
CA ILE A 18 11.16 2.98 -0.41
C ILE A 18 10.01 2.96 0.59
N GLU A 19 9.70 4.11 1.17
CA GLU A 19 8.56 4.28 2.07
C GLU A 19 7.60 5.34 1.52
N SER A 20 6.32 5.01 1.48
CA SER A 20 5.22 5.94 1.23
C SER A 20 4.35 6.05 2.48
N ASN A 21 3.91 7.27 2.77
CA ASN A 21 3.03 7.57 3.89
C ASN A 21 2.14 8.75 3.53
N TYR A 22 0.82 8.55 3.60
CA TYR A 22 -0.14 9.63 3.45
C TYR A 22 -1.19 9.56 4.55
N LYS A 23 -1.56 10.72 5.09
CA LYS A 23 -2.53 10.87 6.17
C LYS A 23 -3.46 12.03 5.89
N ALA A 24 -4.71 11.89 6.30
CA ALA A 24 -5.68 12.97 6.29
C ALA A 24 -6.57 12.93 7.54
N SER A 25 -6.95 14.10 8.03
CA SER A 25 -7.87 14.25 9.14
C SER A 25 -9.32 14.17 8.67
N SER A 26 -10.17 13.55 9.48
CA SER A 26 -11.62 13.47 9.27
C SER A 26 -12.35 14.07 10.48
N THR A 27 -13.47 14.75 10.23
CA THR A 27 -14.38 15.18 11.29
C THR A 27 -15.24 14.02 11.85
N SER A 28 -15.31 12.92 11.12
CA SER A 28 -16.00 11.69 11.55
C SER A 28 -15.18 10.93 12.60
N SER A 29 -15.87 10.25 13.51
CA SER A 29 -15.23 9.39 14.53
C SER A 29 -14.41 8.26 13.89
N ALA A 30 -13.44 7.74 14.61
CA ALA A 30 -12.63 6.61 14.13
C ALA A 30 -13.48 5.36 13.83
N ASP A 31 -14.57 5.13 14.58
CA ASP A 31 -15.49 4.01 14.32
C ASP A 31 -16.26 4.21 13.01
N THR A 32 -16.73 5.43 12.76
CA THR A 32 -17.41 5.78 11.51
C THR A 32 -16.50 5.58 10.30
N VAL A 33 -15.26 6.08 10.36
CA VAL A 33 -14.29 5.93 9.27
C VAL A 33 -13.88 4.47 9.09
N TRP A 34 -13.68 3.72 10.20
CA TRP A 34 -13.36 2.29 10.12
C TRP A 34 -14.50 1.48 9.48
N SER A 35 -15.75 1.87 9.76
CA SER A 35 -16.91 1.27 9.08
C SER A 35 -16.92 1.54 7.57
N LYS A 36 -16.46 2.72 7.12
CA LYS A 36 -16.26 3.00 5.67
C LYS A 36 -15.14 2.15 5.06
N VAL A 37 -14.04 1.90 5.79
CA VAL A 37 -12.99 0.99 5.33
C VAL A 37 -13.59 -0.38 5.02
N GLY A 38 -14.54 -0.83 5.82
CA GLY A 38 -15.27 -2.08 5.62
C GLY A 38 -14.41 -3.32 5.85
N GLY A 39 -14.71 -4.40 5.16
CA GLY A 39 -13.90 -5.61 5.14
C GLY A 39 -12.70 -5.50 4.17
N PHE A 40 -11.97 -6.59 3.99
CA PHE A 40 -10.77 -6.58 3.11
C PHE A 40 -11.09 -6.23 1.66
N CYS A 41 -12.32 -6.48 1.18
CA CYS A 41 -12.82 -6.02 -0.12
C CYS A 41 -13.56 -4.67 -0.07
N GLY A 42 -13.67 -4.02 1.09
CA GLY A 42 -14.29 -2.70 1.22
C GLY A 42 -13.65 -1.63 0.33
N ILE A 43 -12.38 -1.81 -0.04
CA ILE A 43 -11.63 -0.92 -0.93
C ILE A 43 -12.37 -0.64 -2.26
N ALA A 44 -13.15 -1.57 -2.77
CA ALA A 44 -13.95 -1.36 -3.99
C ALA A 44 -15.05 -0.31 -3.83
N ASN A 45 -15.44 0.02 -2.59
CA ASN A 45 -16.48 1.00 -2.30
C ASN A 45 -15.92 2.43 -2.13
N TRP A 46 -14.64 2.57 -1.82
CA TRP A 46 -14.07 3.87 -1.51
C TRP A 46 -12.85 4.26 -2.34
N HIS A 47 -12.08 3.32 -2.87
CA HIS A 47 -10.89 3.69 -3.67
C HIS A 47 -11.28 4.00 -5.11
N PRO A 48 -11.03 5.23 -5.62
CA PRO A 48 -11.53 5.65 -6.92
C PRO A 48 -11.00 4.85 -8.11
N ALA A 49 -9.82 4.21 -7.99
CA ALA A 49 -9.23 3.41 -9.06
C ALA A 49 -9.71 1.95 -9.09
N VAL A 50 -10.45 1.48 -8.06
CA VAL A 50 -10.90 0.08 -7.97
C VAL A 50 -12.32 -0.04 -8.51
N ALA A 51 -12.51 -0.93 -9.50
CA ALA A 51 -13.81 -1.21 -10.08
C ALA A 51 -14.53 -2.37 -9.39
N LYS A 52 -13.77 -3.40 -8.97
CA LYS A 52 -14.32 -4.63 -8.38
C LYS A 52 -13.29 -5.25 -7.43
N CYS A 53 -13.78 -5.97 -6.42
CA CYS A 53 -12.96 -6.79 -5.54
C CYS A 53 -13.60 -8.16 -5.33
N GLU A 54 -12.82 -9.22 -5.41
CA GLU A 54 -13.23 -10.60 -5.17
C GLU A 54 -12.34 -11.24 -4.12
N LEU A 55 -12.96 -11.91 -3.14
CA LEU A 55 -12.25 -12.65 -2.09
C LEU A 55 -12.11 -14.12 -2.43
N SER A 56 -11.00 -14.71 -2.01
CA SER A 56 -10.71 -16.14 -2.13
C SER A 56 -9.86 -16.63 -0.95
N HIS A 57 -9.59 -17.94 -0.89
CA HIS A 57 -8.74 -18.56 0.13
C HIS A 57 -9.15 -18.17 1.57
N GLY A 58 -10.42 -18.37 1.91
CA GLY A 58 -10.95 -18.03 3.23
C GLY A 58 -10.87 -16.53 3.55
N ASN A 59 -11.11 -15.69 2.57
CA ASN A 59 -11.04 -14.23 2.63
C ASN A 59 -9.62 -13.67 2.92
N LYS A 60 -8.57 -14.48 2.72
CA LYS A 60 -7.18 -14.04 2.90
C LYS A 60 -6.54 -13.47 1.63
N ILE A 61 -7.11 -13.74 0.49
CA ILE A 61 -6.66 -13.20 -0.80
C ILE A 61 -7.79 -12.33 -1.35
N ARG A 62 -7.43 -11.13 -1.87
CA ARG A 62 -8.33 -10.32 -2.68
C ARG A 62 -7.73 -10.11 -4.07
N THR A 63 -8.60 -10.10 -5.06
CA THR A 63 -8.28 -9.72 -6.45
C THR A 63 -9.03 -8.43 -6.76
N LEU A 64 -8.29 -7.38 -7.04
CA LEU A 64 -8.83 -6.07 -7.42
C LEU A 64 -8.82 -5.94 -8.94
N SER A 65 -9.95 -5.59 -9.54
CA SER A 65 -10.02 -5.14 -10.93
C SER A 65 -9.93 -3.61 -10.96
N LEU A 66 -9.02 -3.06 -11.75
CA LEU A 66 -8.80 -1.63 -11.83
C LEU A 66 -9.66 -1.00 -12.94
N LYS A 67 -10.18 0.22 -12.71
CA LYS A 67 -10.97 0.96 -13.72
C LYS A 67 -10.16 1.29 -14.96
N GLY A 68 -8.85 1.51 -14.83
CA GLY A 68 -7.92 1.73 -15.94
C GLY A 68 -7.44 0.45 -16.64
N GLY A 69 -7.94 -0.72 -16.22
CA GLY A 69 -7.49 -2.03 -16.69
C GLY A 69 -6.40 -2.66 -15.81
N GLY A 70 -6.28 -3.98 -15.89
CA GLY A 70 -5.36 -4.76 -15.08
C GLY A 70 -5.94 -5.19 -13.74
N THR A 71 -5.21 -6.07 -13.06
CA THR A 71 -5.60 -6.65 -11.77
C THR A 71 -4.45 -6.58 -10.77
N ILE A 72 -4.81 -6.44 -9.49
CA ILE A 72 -3.88 -6.56 -8.37
C ILE A 72 -4.36 -7.71 -7.51
N VAL A 73 -3.46 -8.64 -7.18
CA VAL A 73 -3.72 -9.73 -6.24
C VAL A 73 -2.97 -9.47 -4.95
N GLU A 74 -3.68 -9.48 -3.84
CA GLU A 74 -3.13 -9.13 -2.54
C GLU A 74 -3.49 -10.17 -1.48
N ARG A 75 -2.58 -10.35 -0.51
CA ARG A 75 -2.77 -11.22 0.64
C ARG A 75 -2.91 -10.40 1.91
N LEU A 76 -3.95 -10.68 2.68
CA LEU A 76 -4.12 -10.17 4.03
C LEU A 76 -3.11 -10.82 4.98
N LEU A 77 -2.29 -10.02 5.64
CA LEU A 77 -1.32 -10.46 6.65
C LEU A 77 -1.89 -10.35 8.06
N ARG A 78 -2.60 -9.26 8.34
CA ARG A 78 -3.16 -8.98 9.66
C ARG A 78 -4.42 -8.13 9.54
N TRP A 79 -5.42 -8.45 10.35
CA TRP A 79 -6.62 -7.64 10.56
C TRP A 79 -6.83 -7.38 12.04
N ASN A 80 -7.03 -6.12 12.44
CA ASN A 80 -7.23 -5.74 13.83
C ASN A 80 -8.39 -4.73 13.96
N ASN A 81 -9.58 -5.22 14.27
CA ASN A 81 -10.76 -4.36 14.46
C ASN A 81 -10.61 -3.41 15.64
N LYS A 82 -10.08 -3.88 16.78
CA LYS A 82 -9.87 -3.04 17.96
C LYS A 82 -8.89 -1.90 17.69
N GLY A 83 -7.80 -2.21 17.01
CA GLY A 83 -6.78 -1.23 16.62
C GLY A 83 -7.09 -0.50 15.32
N LYS A 84 -8.21 -0.79 14.65
CA LYS A 84 -8.66 -0.17 13.40
C LYS A 84 -7.55 -0.10 12.35
N ASN A 85 -6.94 -1.25 12.07
CA ASN A 85 -5.90 -1.35 11.06
C ASN A 85 -5.87 -2.73 10.42
N TYR A 86 -5.37 -2.79 9.18
CA TYR A 86 -4.99 -4.05 8.55
C TYR A 86 -3.73 -3.88 7.72
N THR A 87 -2.97 -4.98 7.64
CA THR A 87 -1.72 -5.06 6.88
C THR A 87 -1.86 -6.13 5.81
N TYR A 88 -1.34 -5.85 4.62
CA TYR A 88 -1.41 -6.73 3.46
C TYR A 88 -0.17 -6.61 2.59
N MET A 89 0.01 -7.57 1.70
CA MET A 89 1.10 -7.57 0.72
C MET A 89 0.56 -7.78 -0.70
N ILE A 90 1.25 -7.26 -1.68
CA ILE A 90 0.98 -7.55 -3.09
C ILE A 90 1.65 -8.88 -3.48
N LEU A 91 0.87 -9.76 -4.09
CA LEU A 91 1.35 -11.01 -4.71
C LEU A 91 1.62 -10.81 -6.20
N SER A 92 0.77 -10.05 -6.90
CA SER A 92 0.89 -9.75 -8.32
C SER A 92 0.23 -8.42 -8.62
N SER A 93 0.85 -7.58 -9.45
CA SER A 93 0.28 -6.31 -9.89
C SER A 93 0.98 -5.75 -11.12
N PRO A 94 0.34 -4.84 -11.88
CA PRO A 94 0.98 -4.04 -12.91
C PRO A 94 1.76 -2.86 -12.35
N LEU A 95 1.71 -2.60 -11.03
CA LEU A 95 2.40 -1.47 -10.40
C LEU A 95 3.92 -1.61 -10.50
N PRO A 96 4.66 -0.50 -10.56
CA PRO A 96 6.11 -0.50 -10.72
C PRO A 96 6.88 -0.81 -9.42
N VAL A 97 6.36 -1.75 -8.62
CA VAL A 97 6.92 -2.09 -7.29
C VAL A 97 7.03 -3.59 -7.09
N THR A 98 7.94 -3.99 -6.19
CA THR A 98 8.11 -5.36 -5.69
C THR A 98 8.27 -5.34 -4.17
N SER A 99 8.13 -6.49 -3.52
CA SER A 99 8.27 -6.65 -2.06
C SER A 99 7.39 -5.66 -1.27
N TYR A 100 6.18 -5.41 -1.79
CA TYR A 100 5.27 -4.41 -1.25
C TYR A 100 4.49 -4.97 -0.06
N VAL A 101 4.58 -4.25 1.06
CA VAL A 101 3.76 -4.47 2.26
C VAL A 101 3.22 -3.13 2.73
N SER A 102 1.94 -3.08 3.07
CA SER A 102 1.27 -1.83 3.42
C SER A 102 0.25 -2.01 4.54
N THR A 103 -0.01 -0.91 5.25
CA THR A 103 -0.97 -0.85 6.36
C THR A 103 -1.89 0.35 6.21
N ILE A 104 -3.19 0.12 6.33
CA ILE A 104 -4.19 1.17 6.54
C ILE A 104 -4.54 1.20 8.02
N LYS A 105 -4.61 2.40 8.59
CA LYS A 105 -4.92 2.62 10.01
C LYS A 105 -5.80 3.84 10.21
N VAL A 106 -6.79 3.72 11.09
CA VAL A 106 -7.62 4.84 11.55
C VAL A 106 -7.36 5.06 13.04
N VAL A 107 -7.10 6.31 13.42
CA VAL A 107 -6.78 6.70 14.79
C VAL A 107 -7.75 7.79 15.24
N ALA A 108 -8.32 7.67 16.45
CA ALA A 108 -9.13 8.73 17.02
C ALA A 108 -8.28 9.98 17.32
N LYS A 109 -8.80 11.15 16.98
CA LYS A 109 -8.20 12.46 17.22
C LYS A 109 -9.28 13.42 17.73
N GLY A 110 -9.33 13.63 19.06
CA GLY A 110 -10.42 14.39 19.68
C GLY A 110 -11.78 13.76 19.33
N THR A 111 -12.69 14.55 18.78
CA THR A 111 -14.02 14.09 18.31
C THR A 111 -14.00 13.48 16.92
N GLY A 112 -12.93 13.70 16.15
CA GLY A 112 -12.72 13.18 14.80
C GLY A 112 -11.73 12.04 14.76
N SER A 113 -11.08 11.86 13.60
CA SER A 113 -10.08 10.83 13.38
C SER A 113 -9.00 11.26 12.39
N GLU A 114 -7.95 10.46 12.30
CA GLU A 114 -6.91 10.53 11.28
C GLU A 114 -6.86 9.17 10.55
N VAL A 115 -6.92 9.21 9.23
CA VAL A 115 -6.72 8.04 8.37
C VAL A 115 -5.30 8.07 7.83
N GLY A 116 -4.58 6.96 7.94
CA GLY A 116 -3.24 6.82 7.41
C GLY A 116 -3.09 5.59 6.53
N TRP A 117 -2.31 5.71 5.48
CA TRP A 117 -1.89 4.60 4.64
C TRP A 117 -0.37 4.65 4.49
N THR A 118 0.31 3.60 4.94
CA THR A 118 1.78 3.51 4.92
C THR A 118 2.21 2.24 4.23
N GLY A 119 3.35 2.26 3.53
CA GLY A 119 3.87 1.06 2.91
C GLY A 119 5.37 1.13 2.66
N LYS A 120 5.97 -0.05 2.58
CA LYS A 120 7.39 -0.27 2.23
C LYS A 120 7.46 -1.20 1.03
N TYR A 121 8.35 -0.88 0.11
CA TYR A 121 8.49 -1.61 -1.15
C TYR A 121 9.83 -1.30 -1.82
N LYS A 122 10.11 -1.95 -2.93
CA LYS A 122 11.23 -1.64 -3.83
C LYS A 122 10.69 -1.29 -5.21
N ALA A 123 11.40 -0.44 -5.94
CA ALA A 123 11.08 -0.21 -7.34
C ALA A 123 11.32 -1.48 -8.16
N LYS A 124 10.45 -1.72 -9.14
CA LYS A 124 10.64 -2.78 -10.12
C LYS A 124 11.85 -2.46 -11.00
N LYS A 125 12.56 -3.48 -11.46
CA LYS A 125 13.67 -3.29 -12.41
C LYS A 125 13.20 -2.46 -13.61
N GLY A 126 13.98 -1.43 -13.95
CA GLY A 126 13.65 -0.49 -15.03
C GLY A 126 12.79 0.70 -14.60
N THR A 127 12.43 0.81 -13.32
CA THR A 127 11.73 1.97 -12.75
C THR A 127 12.63 2.65 -11.73
N SER A 128 12.67 3.99 -11.72
CA SER A 128 13.37 4.73 -10.68
C SER A 128 12.60 4.67 -9.34
N ASP A 129 13.31 4.81 -8.23
CA ASP A 129 12.69 4.89 -6.91
C ASP A 129 11.70 6.07 -6.82
N ALA A 130 12.05 7.20 -7.42
CA ALA A 130 11.19 8.39 -7.45
C ALA A 130 9.89 8.15 -8.21
N ASP A 131 9.94 7.47 -9.36
CA ASP A 131 8.74 7.16 -10.15
C ASP A 131 7.86 6.13 -9.44
N ALA A 132 8.45 5.09 -8.88
CA ALA A 132 7.72 4.11 -8.08
C ALA A 132 7.01 4.78 -6.88
N LYS A 133 7.73 5.66 -6.17
CA LYS A 133 7.17 6.41 -5.04
C LYS A 133 6.03 7.32 -5.46
N LYS A 134 6.16 8.05 -6.54
CA LYS A 134 5.12 8.94 -7.07
C LYS A 134 3.82 8.19 -7.37
N VAL A 135 3.91 6.98 -7.94
CA VAL A 135 2.75 6.14 -8.22
C VAL A 135 2.07 5.71 -6.93
N ILE A 136 2.81 5.21 -5.95
CA ILE A 136 2.25 4.73 -4.69
C ILE A 136 1.68 5.88 -3.84
N ASP A 137 2.39 7.01 -3.76
CA ASP A 137 1.88 8.21 -3.06
C ASP A 137 0.55 8.69 -3.66
N GLY A 138 0.40 8.66 -4.98
CA GLY A 138 -0.85 9.00 -5.68
C GLY A 138 -1.99 8.04 -5.32
N ILE A 139 -1.72 6.74 -5.24
CA ILE A 139 -2.70 5.72 -4.83
C ILE A 139 -3.15 5.97 -3.38
N TYR A 140 -2.22 6.19 -2.46
CA TYR A 140 -2.56 6.42 -1.05
C TYR A 140 -3.36 7.69 -0.86
N LYS A 141 -2.93 8.78 -1.50
CA LYS A 141 -3.66 10.06 -1.46
C LYS A 141 -5.10 9.89 -1.95
N ALA A 142 -5.29 9.29 -3.11
CA ALA A 142 -6.61 9.12 -3.71
C ALA A 142 -7.57 8.34 -2.80
N GLY A 143 -7.11 7.26 -2.14
CA GLY A 143 -7.95 6.46 -1.26
C GLY A 143 -8.20 7.10 0.10
N VAL A 144 -7.16 7.64 0.74
CA VAL A 144 -7.26 8.26 2.06
C VAL A 144 -8.14 9.52 2.03
N ASP A 145 -8.05 10.33 0.98
CA ASP A 145 -8.88 11.53 0.83
C ASP A 145 -10.39 11.18 0.77
N VAL A 146 -10.75 10.05 0.16
CA VAL A 146 -12.15 9.58 0.17
C VAL A 146 -12.57 9.08 1.55
N LEU A 147 -11.72 8.32 2.23
CA LEU A 147 -12.04 7.81 3.57
C LEU A 147 -12.17 8.93 4.61
N ALA A 148 -11.44 10.03 4.44
CA ALA A 148 -11.41 11.15 5.37
C ALA A 148 -12.63 12.11 5.22
N GLN A 149 -13.40 12.01 4.12
CA GLN A 149 -14.65 12.76 3.93
C GLN A 149 -15.76 12.17 4.81
#